data_023daffb3ad2600766deae6e7b946f7e
#
_entry.id   023daffb3ad2600766deae6e7b946f7e
#
_cell.length_a   1.000
_cell.length_b   1.000
_cell.length_c   1.000
_cell.angle_alpha   90.00
_cell.angle_beta   90.00
_cell.angle_gamma   90.00
#
_symmetry.space_group_name_H-M   'P 1'
#
loop_
_entity.id
_entity.type
_entity.pdbx_description
1 polymer ?
#
loop_
_entity_poly.entity_id
_entity_poly.type
_entity_poly.pdbx_seq_one_letter_code
_entity_poly.pdbx_strand_id
1 'polypeptide(L)'
;MKKKGRGMSIFLYIMDGDYQEKAEEARHVCKLLSAYIDYKDCEGVGEIIVAKNMREGFRGIIQTMGLGNLKPNIVVMRYPEIWREDSAHDIPENFVSMIDDCITANKAVVIVKGLDEWPGEFQKQYGTIDLYWIVRDGDLMLLLSQLLRSKDSFESCKIQVFYIAEGDTSAEELKTDV
;
A
#
# COMPACT_ATOMS: atom_id res chain seq x y z
N MET A 1 0.28 4.33 7.82
CA MET A 1 0.34 3.00 8.45
C MET A 1 1.74 2.70 9.03
N LYS A 2 2.32 3.54 9.82
CA LYS A 2 3.57 3.22 10.51
C LYS A 2 3.48 3.64 11.97
N LYS A 3 4.27 3.01 12.84
CA LYS A 3 4.38 3.43 14.22
C LYS A 3 5.15 4.76 14.26
N LYS A 4 4.63 5.77 14.95
CA LYS A 4 5.27 7.09 15.08
C LYS A 4 6.75 6.96 15.45
N GLY A 5 7.63 7.64 14.70
CA GLY A 5 9.08 7.62 14.92
C GLY A 5 9.82 6.38 14.42
N ARG A 6 9.18 5.47 13.66
CA ARG A 6 9.85 4.28 13.08
C ARG A 6 9.45 4.07 11.63
N GLY A 7 10.44 3.91 10.77
CA GLY A 7 10.29 3.72 9.34
C GLY A 7 10.13 5.03 8.59
N MET A 8 10.29 4.97 7.29
CA MET A 8 10.15 6.08 6.34
C MET A 8 9.13 5.70 5.27
N SER A 9 8.26 6.64 4.90
CA SER A 9 7.32 6.47 3.79
C SER A 9 7.76 7.31 2.61
N ILE A 10 7.62 6.77 1.42
CA ILE A 10 7.84 7.50 0.16
C ILE A 10 6.51 7.50 -0.57
N PHE A 11 5.98 8.70 -0.80
CA PHE A 11 4.75 8.90 -1.57
C PHE A 11 5.14 9.18 -3.01
N LEU A 12 4.77 8.28 -3.89
CA LEU A 12 5.21 8.29 -5.26
C LEU A 12 4.06 8.60 -6.20
N TYR A 13 4.29 9.47 -7.16
CA TYR A 13 3.42 9.70 -8.29
C TYR A 13 4.20 9.53 -9.60
N ILE A 14 3.68 8.74 -10.52
CA ILE A 14 4.25 8.55 -11.85
C ILE A 14 3.43 9.37 -12.83
N MET A 15 4.08 10.29 -13.50
CA MET A 15 3.50 11.18 -14.52
C MET A 15 3.86 10.66 -15.91
N ASP A 16 2.85 10.37 -16.71
CA ASP A 16 3.05 9.91 -18.08
C ASP A 16 3.49 11.07 -18.98
N GLY A 17 4.53 10.84 -19.76
CA GLY A 17 5.01 11.80 -20.75
C GLY A 17 6.51 11.82 -20.98
N ASP A 18 6.96 12.82 -21.76
CA ASP A 18 8.38 13.09 -21.97
C ASP A 18 8.94 13.94 -20.82
N TYR A 19 10.11 13.58 -20.33
CA TYR A 19 10.74 14.27 -19.22
C TYR A 19 11.06 15.74 -19.50
N GLN A 20 11.50 16.07 -20.73
CA GLN A 20 11.86 17.44 -21.09
C GLN A 20 10.62 18.36 -21.09
N GLU A 21 9.49 17.82 -21.55
CA GLU A 21 8.23 18.57 -21.61
C GLU A 21 7.57 18.70 -20.23
N LYS A 22 7.66 17.65 -19.40
CA LYS A 22 6.94 17.55 -18.13
C LYS A 22 7.76 17.94 -16.88
N ALA A 23 9.05 18.22 -17.02
CA ALA A 23 9.94 18.47 -15.88
C ALA A 23 9.51 19.62 -14.97
N GLU A 24 8.92 20.71 -15.52
CA GLU A 24 8.44 21.84 -14.72
C GLU A 24 7.13 21.48 -14.00
N GLU A 25 6.22 20.83 -14.71
CA GLU A 25 4.97 20.32 -14.12
C GLU A 25 5.26 19.35 -12.98
N ALA A 26 6.17 18.40 -13.19
CA ALA A 26 6.59 17.43 -12.17
C ALA A 26 7.16 18.12 -10.93
N ARG A 27 8.00 19.13 -11.09
CA ARG A 27 8.53 19.93 -9.97
C ARG A 27 7.43 20.66 -9.20
N HIS A 28 6.44 21.19 -9.91
CA HIS A 28 5.30 21.86 -9.29
C HIS A 28 4.45 20.86 -8.50
N VAL A 29 4.10 19.73 -9.10
CA VAL A 29 3.32 18.66 -8.44
C VAL A 29 4.07 18.08 -7.24
N CYS A 30 5.40 17.92 -7.32
CA CYS A 30 6.22 17.48 -6.19
C CYS A 30 6.11 18.43 -4.98
N LYS A 31 6.13 19.76 -5.23
CA LYS A 31 5.94 20.75 -4.16
C LYS A 31 4.53 20.67 -3.54
N LEU A 32 3.50 20.49 -4.36
CA LEU A 32 2.13 20.31 -3.88
C LEU A 32 1.98 19.03 -3.06
N LEU A 33 2.58 17.93 -3.51
CA LEU A 33 2.58 16.66 -2.79
C LEU A 33 3.29 16.79 -1.44
N SER A 34 4.44 17.45 -1.40
CA SER A 34 5.18 17.68 -0.16
C SER A 34 4.36 18.55 0.82
N ALA A 35 3.76 19.62 0.34
CA ALA A 35 2.90 20.47 1.17
C ALA A 35 1.66 19.71 1.69
N TYR A 36 1.09 18.80 0.90
CA TYR A 36 -0.02 17.94 1.32
C TYR A 36 0.39 16.91 2.38
N ILE A 37 1.58 16.30 2.23
CA ILE A 37 2.16 15.38 3.22
C ILE A 37 2.34 16.10 4.57
N ASP A 38 2.89 17.31 4.55
CA ASP A 38 3.07 18.14 5.75
C ASP A 38 1.72 18.55 6.36
N TYR A 39 0.77 18.98 5.53
CA TYR A 39 -0.58 19.33 5.98
C TYR A 39 -1.30 18.17 6.68
N LYS A 40 -1.09 16.94 6.19
CA LYS A 40 -1.66 15.71 6.76
C LYS A 40 -0.85 15.13 7.92
N ASP A 41 0.18 15.82 8.40
CA ASP A 41 1.10 15.32 9.44
C ASP A 41 1.61 13.90 9.15
N CYS A 42 1.86 13.62 7.86
CA CYS A 42 2.39 12.34 7.43
C CYS A 42 3.91 12.36 7.43
N GLU A 43 4.53 11.41 8.10
CA GLU A 43 5.99 11.26 8.06
C GLU A 43 6.41 10.55 6.77
N GLY A 44 6.99 11.29 5.83
CA GLY A 44 7.46 10.74 4.56
C GLY A 44 7.93 11.81 3.61
N VAL A 45 8.36 11.39 2.45
CA VAL A 45 8.80 12.27 1.36
C VAL A 45 7.96 12.02 0.12
N GLY A 46 7.67 13.08 -0.63
CA GLY A 46 6.97 13.02 -1.91
C GLY A 46 7.97 12.99 -3.07
N GLU A 47 7.77 12.07 -4.00
CA GLU A 47 8.59 11.93 -5.20
C GLU A 47 7.70 11.85 -6.44
N ILE A 48 8.10 12.57 -7.50
CA ILE A 48 7.43 12.53 -8.80
C ILE A 48 8.42 12.03 -9.83
N ILE A 49 7.98 11.08 -10.62
CA ILE A 49 8.78 10.54 -11.73
C ILE A 49 8.00 10.73 -13.02
N VAL A 50 8.66 11.25 -14.03
CA VAL A 50 8.13 11.31 -15.39
C VAL A 50 8.65 10.11 -16.15
N ALA A 51 7.74 9.34 -16.75
CA ALA A 51 8.05 8.17 -17.55
C ALA A 51 7.09 8.08 -18.74
N LYS A 52 7.46 7.33 -19.78
CA LYS A 52 6.64 7.15 -20.98
C LYS A 52 5.28 6.49 -20.67
N ASN A 53 5.25 5.65 -19.66
CA ASN A 53 4.04 5.02 -19.15
C ASN A 53 4.24 4.58 -17.71
N MET A 54 3.14 4.30 -17.02
CA MET A 54 3.09 3.87 -15.62
C MET A 54 4.01 2.68 -15.33
N ARG A 55 4.00 1.66 -16.21
CA ARG A 55 4.76 0.42 -16.01
C ARG A 55 6.27 0.64 -16.05
N GLU A 56 6.76 1.40 -17.05
CA GLU A 56 8.20 1.71 -17.15
C GLU A 56 8.67 2.56 -15.97
N GLY A 57 7.87 3.56 -15.59
CA GLY A 57 8.14 4.38 -14.41
C GLY A 57 8.23 3.54 -13.15
N PHE A 58 7.24 2.68 -12.90
CA PHE A 58 7.21 1.82 -11.74
C PHE A 58 8.40 0.85 -11.69
N ARG A 59 8.71 0.20 -12.83
CA ARG A 59 9.85 -0.72 -12.94
C ARG A 59 11.19 -0.03 -12.70
N GLY A 60 11.36 1.20 -13.15
CA GLY A 60 12.54 1.99 -12.86
C GLY A 60 12.68 2.28 -11.36
N ILE A 61 11.59 2.67 -10.74
CA ILE A 61 11.53 3.03 -9.31
C ILE A 61 11.81 1.83 -8.42
N ILE A 62 11.15 0.70 -8.64
CA ILE A 62 11.29 -0.48 -7.77
C ILE A 62 12.74 -0.96 -7.66
N GLN A 63 13.54 -0.71 -8.70
CA GLN A 63 14.95 -1.06 -8.75
C GLN A 63 15.84 -0.03 -8.05
N THR A 64 15.54 1.27 -8.20
CA THR A 64 16.44 2.36 -7.82
C THR A 64 16.07 3.06 -6.53
N MET A 65 14.78 3.00 -6.12
CA MET A 65 14.28 3.72 -4.96
C MET A 65 14.97 3.27 -3.67
N GLY A 66 15.44 4.25 -2.90
CA GLY A 66 16.09 4.06 -1.61
C GLY A 66 17.55 4.54 -1.59
N LEU A 67 18.17 4.47 -0.44
CA LEU A 67 19.56 4.90 -0.23
C LEU A 67 20.37 3.73 0.33
N GLY A 68 21.23 3.15 -0.49
CA GLY A 68 22.05 1.99 -0.09
C GLY A 68 21.17 0.83 0.38
N ASN A 69 21.33 0.43 1.64
CA ASN A 69 20.54 -0.63 2.25
C ASN A 69 19.17 -0.18 2.76
N LEU A 70 18.89 1.14 2.75
CA LEU A 70 17.60 1.70 3.12
C LEU A 70 16.67 1.70 1.90
N LYS A 71 16.28 0.52 1.45
CA LYS A 71 15.32 0.32 0.36
C LYS A 71 13.94 0.03 0.92
N PRO A 72 12.86 0.48 0.22
CA PRO A 72 11.50 0.08 0.58
C PRO A 72 11.39 -1.45 0.62
N ASN A 73 10.76 -1.96 1.65
CA ASN A 73 10.48 -3.39 1.80
C ASN A 73 9.02 -3.73 1.53
N ILE A 74 8.13 -2.72 1.58
CA ILE A 74 6.69 -2.85 1.34
C ILE A 74 6.29 -1.82 0.28
N VAL A 75 5.51 -2.25 -0.69
CA VAL A 75 4.84 -1.39 -1.68
C VAL A 75 3.35 -1.41 -1.39
N VAL A 76 2.77 -0.23 -1.22
CA VAL A 76 1.34 -0.07 -1.03
C VAL A 76 0.75 0.56 -2.28
N MET A 77 -0.23 -0.07 -2.89
CA MET A 77 -0.89 0.42 -4.09
C MET A 77 -2.41 0.34 -3.97
N ARG A 78 -3.09 1.25 -4.67
CA ARG A 78 -4.55 1.22 -4.77
C ARG A 78 -4.98 0.13 -5.74
N TYR A 79 -6.06 -0.57 -5.39
CA TYR A 79 -6.76 -1.46 -6.32
C TYR A 79 -7.39 -0.63 -7.45
N PRO A 80 -7.20 -0.99 -8.74
CA PRO A 80 -7.80 -0.25 -9.86
C PRO A 80 -9.30 -0.56 -9.96
N GLU A 81 -10.15 0.31 -9.43
CA GLU A 81 -11.61 0.10 -9.40
C GLU A 81 -12.22 0.02 -10.82
N ILE A 82 -11.60 0.70 -11.78
CA ILE A 82 -12.10 0.79 -13.17
C ILE A 82 -11.65 -0.38 -14.07
N TRP A 83 -11.05 -1.42 -13.52
CA TRP A 83 -10.49 -2.52 -14.31
C TRP A 83 -11.52 -3.31 -15.14
N ARG A 84 -12.82 -3.16 -14.85
CA ARG A 84 -13.92 -3.80 -15.58
C ARG A 84 -14.52 -2.94 -16.67
N GLU A 85 -14.09 -1.69 -16.81
CA GLU A 85 -14.57 -0.80 -17.86
C GLU A 85 -13.90 -1.14 -19.20
N ASP A 86 -14.69 -1.14 -20.28
CA ASP A 86 -14.20 -1.47 -21.63
C ASP A 86 -13.06 -0.55 -22.11
N SER A 87 -12.97 0.65 -21.55
CA SER A 87 -11.92 1.64 -21.85
C SER A 87 -10.59 1.36 -21.16
N ALA A 88 -10.53 0.37 -20.25
CA ALA A 88 -9.42 0.15 -19.34
C ALA A 88 -8.56 -1.06 -19.70
N HIS A 89 -8.43 -1.41 -21.00
CA HIS A 89 -7.76 -2.63 -21.46
C HIS A 89 -6.36 -2.86 -20.87
N ASP A 90 -5.57 -1.81 -20.73
CA ASP A 90 -4.18 -1.92 -20.27
C ASP A 90 -4.03 -1.91 -18.75
N ILE A 91 -5.08 -1.50 -18.01
CA ILE A 91 -4.99 -1.33 -16.55
C ILE A 91 -4.82 -2.64 -15.82
N PRO A 92 -5.59 -3.72 -16.11
CA PRO A 92 -5.42 -5.01 -15.43
C PRO A 92 -4.03 -5.61 -15.67
N GLU A 93 -3.56 -5.57 -16.93
CA GLU A 93 -2.25 -6.12 -17.29
C GLU A 93 -1.11 -5.35 -16.63
N ASN A 94 -1.16 -4.03 -16.64
CA ASN A 94 -0.18 -3.19 -15.98
C ASN A 94 -0.17 -3.42 -14.46
N PHE A 95 -1.33 -3.55 -13.84
CA PHE A 95 -1.46 -3.80 -12.41
C PHE A 95 -0.85 -5.13 -12.00
N VAL A 96 -1.15 -6.22 -12.71
CA VAL A 96 -0.56 -7.54 -12.47
C VAL A 96 0.95 -7.49 -12.68
N SER A 97 1.42 -6.86 -13.75
CA SER A 97 2.85 -6.71 -14.03
C SER A 97 3.59 -5.94 -12.92
N MET A 98 2.95 -4.94 -12.31
CA MET A 98 3.53 -4.20 -11.18
C MET A 98 3.65 -5.09 -9.93
N ILE A 99 2.70 -5.98 -9.70
CA ILE A 99 2.77 -6.98 -8.62
C ILE A 99 3.95 -7.93 -8.86
N ASP A 100 4.10 -8.45 -10.08
CA ASP A 100 5.20 -9.34 -10.46
C ASP A 100 6.56 -8.66 -10.32
N ASP A 101 6.66 -7.38 -10.72
CA ASP A 101 7.87 -6.57 -10.54
C ASP A 101 8.22 -6.41 -9.03
N CYS A 102 7.22 -6.26 -8.15
CA CYS A 102 7.43 -6.22 -6.69
C CYS A 102 7.95 -7.56 -6.15
N ILE A 103 7.33 -8.66 -6.56
CA ILE A 103 7.74 -10.02 -6.16
C ILE A 103 9.18 -10.28 -6.61
N THR A 104 9.49 -9.97 -7.87
CA THR A 104 10.84 -10.08 -8.45
C THR A 104 11.87 -9.26 -7.66
N ALA A 105 11.48 -8.07 -7.20
CA ALA A 105 12.32 -7.19 -6.39
C ALA A 105 12.35 -7.58 -4.89
N ASN A 106 11.73 -8.70 -4.50
CA ASN A 106 11.61 -9.16 -3.12
C ASN A 106 10.97 -8.11 -2.19
N LYS A 107 9.84 -7.53 -2.63
CA LYS A 107 9.05 -6.55 -1.89
C LYS A 107 7.70 -7.15 -1.50
N ALA A 108 7.27 -6.91 -0.27
CA ALA A 108 5.91 -7.19 0.12
C ALA A 108 4.95 -6.23 -0.58
N VAL A 109 3.77 -6.72 -0.97
CA VAL A 109 2.75 -5.92 -1.66
C VAL A 109 1.51 -5.83 -0.79
N VAL A 110 1.01 -4.62 -0.63
CA VAL A 110 -0.26 -4.33 0.03
C VAL A 110 -1.17 -3.64 -0.96
N ILE A 111 -2.29 -4.26 -1.28
CA ILE A 111 -3.30 -3.71 -2.19
C ILE A 111 -4.46 -3.19 -1.35
N VAL A 112 -4.77 -1.90 -1.52
CA VAL A 112 -5.85 -1.25 -0.79
C VAL A 112 -7.03 -1.02 -1.73
N LYS A 113 -8.19 -1.56 -1.35
CA LYS A 113 -9.47 -1.39 -2.06
C LYS A 113 -10.45 -0.60 -1.19
N GLY A 114 -11.41 0.07 -1.83
CA GLY A 114 -12.47 0.81 -1.13
C GLY A 114 -11.96 2.05 -0.39
N LEU A 115 -10.94 2.73 -0.92
CA LEU A 115 -10.41 3.95 -0.31
C LEU A 115 -11.44 5.08 -0.22
N ASP A 116 -12.45 5.06 -1.09
CA ASP A 116 -13.52 6.06 -1.10
C ASP A 116 -14.50 5.89 0.08
N GLU A 117 -14.51 4.68 0.67
CA GLU A 117 -15.29 4.34 1.88
C GLU A 117 -14.46 4.47 3.17
N TRP A 118 -13.19 4.89 3.05
CA TRP A 118 -12.30 5.02 4.20
C TRP A 118 -12.78 6.13 5.14
N PRO A 119 -12.74 5.89 6.46
CA PRO A 119 -13.24 6.87 7.43
C PRO A 119 -12.48 8.20 7.32
N GLY A 120 -13.21 9.29 7.43
CA GLY A 120 -12.64 10.63 7.51
C GLY A 120 -11.76 10.79 8.76
N GLU A 121 -10.96 11.85 8.77
CA GLU A 121 -9.94 12.11 9.79
C GLU A 121 -10.45 12.10 11.24
N PHE A 122 -11.70 12.53 11.45
CA PHE A 122 -12.34 12.60 12.78
C PHE A 122 -13.43 11.54 12.98
N GLN A 123 -13.56 10.61 12.05
CA GLN A 123 -14.58 9.58 12.11
C GLN A 123 -14.03 8.34 12.82
N LYS A 124 -14.57 8.03 14.00
CA LYS A 124 -14.25 6.79 14.72
C LYS A 124 -15.04 5.62 14.15
N GLN A 125 -14.35 4.51 14.00
CA GLN A 125 -14.93 3.23 13.60
C GLN A 125 -15.17 2.38 14.84
N TYR A 126 -16.31 1.66 14.82
CA TYR A 126 -16.69 0.71 15.85
C TYR A 126 -16.98 -0.62 15.17
N GLY A 127 -16.60 -1.71 15.78
CA GLY A 127 -16.79 -3.04 15.22
C GLY A 127 -15.50 -3.85 15.19
N THR A 128 -15.25 -4.53 14.08
CA THR A 128 -14.13 -5.44 13.95
C THR A 128 -13.24 -5.11 12.77
N ILE A 129 -11.96 -5.41 12.92
CA ILE A 129 -11.00 -5.52 11.83
C ILE A 129 -10.86 -7.02 11.58
N ASP A 130 -11.47 -7.50 10.50
CA ASP A 130 -11.53 -8.91 10.17
C ASP A 130 -10.31 -9.30 9.36
N LEU A 131 -9.54 -10.25 9.87
CA LEU A 131 -8.34 -10.76 9.24
C LEU A 131 -8.59 -12.19 8.79
N TYR A 132 -8.56 -12.43 7.48
CA TYR A 132 -8.71 -13.76 6.88
C TYR A 132 -7.34 -14.38 6.65
N TRP A 133 -6.95 -15.30 7.54
CA TRP A 133 -5.67 -16.00 7.47
C TRP A 133 -5.77 -17.19 6.54
N ILE A 134 -5.46 -16.97 5.25
CA ILE A 134 -5.61 -17.98 4.19
C ILE A 134 -4.25 -18.60 3.82
N VAL A 135 -3.15 -17.91 4.14
CA VAL A 135 -1.78 -18.30 3.78
C VAL A 135 -0.96 -18.61 5.04
N ARG A 136 0.11 -19.41 4.87
CA ARG A 136 0.98 -19.80 5.98
C ARG A 136 1.69 -18.60 6.65
N ASP A 137 2.11 -17.62 5.85
CA ASP A 137 2.90 -16.47 6.31
C ASP A 137 2.01 -15.21 6.45
N GLY A 138 1.07 -15.24 7.39
CA GLY A 138 0.12 -14.16 7.65
C GLY A 138 0.62 -13.01 8.54
N ASP A 139 1.86 -13.05 9.00
CA ASP A 139 2.45 -12.11 9.98
C ASP A 139 2.30 -10.64 9.57
N LEU A 140 2.49 -10.34 8.27
CA LEU A 140 2.31 -8.99 7.75
C LEU A 140 0.88 -8.49 7.92
N MET A 141 -0.13 -9.35 7.69
CA MET A 141 -1.54 -8.97 7.85
C MET A 141 -1.87 -8.67 9.31
N LEU A 142 -1.35 -9.47 10.24
CA LEU A 142 -1.51 -9.25 11.67
C LEU A 142 -0.85 -7.93 12.10
N LEU A 143 0.39 -7.67 11.64
CA LEU A 143 1.09 -6.42 11.89
C LEU A 143 0.31 -5.21 11.36
N LEU A 144 -0.20 -5.28 10.13
CA LEU A 144 -0.98 -4.19 9.53
C LEU A 144 -2.28 -3.94 10.29
N SER A 145 -2.97 -4.99 10.73
CA SER A 145 -4.18 -4.89 11.56
C SER A 145 -3.89 -4.20 12.90
N GLN A 146 -2.78 -4.53 13.55
CA GLN A 146 -2.34 -3.87 14.78
C GLN A 146 -1.97 -2.41 14.56
N LEU A 147 -1.27 -2.10 13.46
CA LEU A 147 -0.94 -0.72 13.09
C LEU A 147 -2.20 0.09 12.77
N LEU A 148 -3.19 -0.52 12.13
CA LEU A 148 -4.47 0.13 11.86
C LEU A 148 -5.21 0.44 13.17
N ARG A 149 -5.33 -0.54 14.08
CA ARG A 149 -5.95 -0.36 15.40
C ARG A 149 -5.25 0.69 16.26
N SER A 150 -3.95 0.93 16.04
CA SER A 150 -3.21 1.97 16.76
C SER A 150 -3.53 3.40 16.32
N LYS A 151 -4.43 3.58 15.33
CA LYS A 151 -4.90 4.88 14.84
C LYS A 151 -6.20 5.26 15.53
N ASP A 152 -6.38 6.53 15.84
CA ASP A 152 -7.52 7.07 16.57
C ASP A 152 -8.86 6.67 15.94
N SER A 153 -8.93 6.60 14.60
CA SER A 153 -10.14 6.18 13.89
C SER A 153 -10.51 4.71 14.13
N PHE A 154 -9.58 3.84 14.47
CA PHE A 154 -9.78 2.39 14.62
C PHE A 154 -9.45 1.86 16.01
N GLU A 155 -9.14 2.73 16.97
CA GLU A 155 -8.75 2.35 18.33
C GLU A 155 -9.81 1.48 19.04
N SER A 156 -11.09 1.76 18.77
CA SER A 156 -12.22 1.04 19.37
C SER A 156 -12.55 -0.29 18.67
N CYS A 157 -11.90 -0.60 17.56
CA CYS A 157 -12.13 -1.84 16.81
C CYS A 157 -11.44 -3.04 17.47
N LYS A 158 -12.10 -4.21 17.40
CA LYS A 158 -11.50 -5.49 17.80
C LYS A 158 -10.94 -6.19 16.58
N ILE A 159 -9.78 -6.84 16.73
CA ILE A 159 -9.23 -7.69 15.67
C ILE A 159 -9.86 -9.06 15.81
N GLN A 160 -10.44 -9.57 14.70
CA GLN A 160 -10.93 -10.94 14.59
C GLN A 160 -10.10 -11.66 13.53
N VAL A 161 -9.64 -12.87 13.86
CA VAL A 161 -8.86 -13.69 12.93
C VAL A 161 -9.73 -14.88 12.51
N PHE A 162 -9.93 -15.01 11.21
CA PHE A 162 -10.63 -16.13 10.58
C PHE A 162 -9.58 -17.03 9.94
N TYR A 163 -9.53 -18.26 10.40
CA TYR A 163 -8.61 -19.28 9.89
C TYR A 163 -9.36 -20.36 9.12
N ILE A 164 -8.81 -20.83 8.01
CA ILE A 164 -9.36 -21.95 7.25
C ILE A 164 -8.67 -23.22 7.76
N ALA A 165 -9.40 -24.06 8.47
CA ALA A 165 -8.92 -25.37 8.87
C ALA A 165 -8.95 -26.32 7.69
N GLU A 166 -7.82 -26.92 7.33
CA GLU A 166 -7.74 -28.05 6.41
C GLU A 166 -7.82 -29.35 7.20
N GLY A 167 -8.90 -30.12 6.98
CA GLY A 167 -9.05 -31.45 7.56
C GLY A 167 -9.58 -31.49 9.00
N ASP A 168 -9.37 -32.64 9.68
CA ASP A 168 -9.87 -32.94 11.04
C ASP A 168 -9.11 -32.24 12.21
N THR A 169 -8.45 -31.13 11.95
CA THR A 169 -7.74 -30.38 12.99
C THR A 169 -8.73 -29.77 13.97
N SER A 170 -8.60 -30.10 15.26
CA SER A 170 -9.51 -29.57 16.25
C SER A 170 -9.33 -28.05 16.45
N ALA A 171 -10.43 -27.33 16.73
CA ALA A 171 -10.39 -25.88 16.95
C ALA A 171 -9.51 -25.48 18.17
N GLU A 172 -9.10 -26.43 19.00
CA GLU A 172 -8.21 -26.21 20.14
C GLU A 172 -6.73 -26.22 19.75
N GLU A 173 -6.33 -27.06 18.79
CA GLU A 173 -4.96 -27.08 18.25
C GLU A 173 -4.63 -25.80 17.48
N LEU A 174 -5.61 -25.23 16.75
CA LEU A 174 -5.46 -23.98 16.01
C LEU A 174 -5.26 -22.73 16.88
N LYS A 175 -5.70 -22.76 18.15
CA LYS A 175 -5.51 -21.63 19.08
C LYS A 175 -4.09 -21.55 19.64
N THR A 176 -3.30 -22.60 19.51
CA THR A 176 -1.94 -22.69 20.08
C THR A 176 -0.88 -22.16 19.11
N ASP A 177 -1.21 -22.07 17.81
CA ASP A 177 -0.29 -21.65 16.75
C ASP A 177 -0.45 -20.18 16.32
N VAL A 178 -1.28 -19.37 16.99
CA VAL A 178 -1.49 -17.94 16.83
C VAL A 178 -1.09 -17.24 18.13
#